data_5d6c3705eb19df4ab23a206e0ce68977
#
_entry.id   5d6c3705eb19df4ab23a206e0ce68977
#
_cell.length_a   1.000
_cell.length_b   1.000
_cell.length_c   1.000
_cell.angle_alpha   90.00
_cell.angle_beta   90.00
_cell.angle_gamma   90.00
#
_symmetry.space_group_name_H-M   'P 1'
#
loop_
_entity.id
_entity.type
_entity.pdbx_description
1 polymer ?
#
loop_
_entity_poly.entity_id
_entity_poly.type
_entity_poly.pdbx_seq_one_letter_code
_entity_poly.pdbx_strand_id
1 'polypeptide(L)'
;MKKYRVQTRPFVVPTTDGKLIEEHWGNSTVTPDISIAHMVAPPDWSEPHQTPEFDEFTLIISGKKHFEIDGDSIILEKGQSILIEKGARVRYSNPFREPCEYIAICLPAFSMDLVHRESF
;
A
#
# COMPACT_ATOMS: atom_id res chain seq x y z
N MET A 1 2.23 -23.27 24.17
CA MET A 1 1.87 -22.57 22.90
C MET A 1 2.61 -21.26 22.82
N LYS A 2 3.26 -21.03 21.70
CA LYS A 2 3.93 -19.75 21.44
C LYS A 2 2.92 -18.69 21.06
N LYS A 3 3.12 -17.47 21.56
CA LYS A 3 2.25 -16.33 21.28
C LYS A 3 2.87 -15.34 20.27
N TYR A 4 3.76 -15.84 19.40
CA TYR A 4 4.41 -15.04 18.38
C TYR A 4 4.71 -15.86 17.13
N ARG A 5 4.84 -15.18 16.02
CA ARG A 5 5.33 -15.72 14.75
C ARG A 5 6.40 -14.76 14.22
N VAL A 6 7.45 -15.31 13.62
CA VAL A 6 8.53 -14.52 13.02
C VAL A 6 8.47 -14.67 11.51
N GLN A 7 8.50 -13.56 10.80
CA GLN A 7 8.58 -13.55 9.35
C GLN A 7 9.99 -13.17 8.92
N THR A 8 10.75 -14.16 8.43
CA THR A 8 12.13 -13.94 7.97
C THR A 8 12.22 -13.71 6.46
N ARG A 9 11.17 -14.07 5.72
CA ARG A 9 11.08 -13.92 4.27
C ARG A 9 9.67 -13.48 3.89
N PRO A 10 9.44 -12.20 3.62
CA PRO A 10 8.13 -11.74 3.19
C PRO A 10 7.75 -12.39 1.85
N PHE A 11 6.47 -12.55 1.62
CA PHE A 11 5.94 -13.00 0.34
C PHE A 11 6.08 -11.87 -0.67
N VAL A 12 6.79 -12.12 -1.76
CA VAL A 12 6.91 -11.14 -2.85
C VAL A 12 5.72 -11.30 -3.79
N VAL A 13 4.85 -10.30 -3.79
CA VAL A 13 3.65 -10.31 -4.62
C VAL A 13 4.06 -10.04 -6.08
N PRO A 14 3.67 -10.90 -7.05
CA PRO A 14 3.97 -10.64 -8.45
C PRO A 14 3.29 -9.34 -8.93
N THR A 15 4.03 -8.52 -9.66
CA THR A 15 3.52 -7.28 -10.25
C THR A 15 3.93 -7.18 -11.70
N THR A 16 3.17 -6.37 -12.47
CA THR A 16 3.46 -6.11 -13.89
C THR A 16 3.81 -4.65 -14.16
N ASP A 17 3.80 -3.81 -13.13
CA ASP A 17 4.01 -2.36 -13.23
C ASP A 17 5.35 -1.89 -12.67
N GLY A 18 6.22 -2.81 -12.27
CA GLY A 18 7.53 -2.49 -11.71
C GLY A 18 7.54 -2.20 -10.22
N LYS A 19 6.38 -2.20 -9.57
CA LYS A 19 6.28 -1.98 -8.13
C LYS A 19 6.76 -3.22 -7.37
N LEU A 20 7.62 -3.02 -6.36
CA LEU A 20 7.97 -4.07 -5.42
C LEU A 20 6.93 -4.11 -4.30
N ILE A 21 6.39 -5.29 -4.01
CA ILE A 21 5.49 -5.52 -2.89
C ILE A 21 5.98 -6.73 -2.10
N GLU A 22 6.40 -6.50 -0.87
CA GLU A 22 6.83 -7.54 0.06
C GLU A 22 5.83 -7.61 1.20
N GLU A 23 4.91 -8.57 1.15
CA GLU A 23 3.91 -8.76 2.19
C GLU A 23 4.53 -9.54 3.36
N HIS A 24 4.68 -8.87 4.48
CA HIS A 24 5.16 -9.49 5.72
C HIS A 24 4.04 -10.22 6.44
N TRP A 25 2.87 -9.61 6.52
CA TRP A 25 1.69 -10.17 7.17
C TRP A 25 0.46 -9.84 6.33
N GLY A 26 -0.47 -10.80 6.26
CA GLY A 26 -1.69 -10.64 5.50
C GLY A 26 -2.25 -12.00 5.11
N ASN A 27 -3.00 -12.05 4.01
CA ASN A 27 -3.63 -13.30 3.58
C ASN A 27 -2.62 -14.40 3.21
N SER A 28 -1.43 -14.03 2.73
CA SER A 28 -0.37 -15.00 2.43
C SER A 28 0.18 -15.71 3.69
N THR A 29 -0.03 -15.14 4.86
CA THR A 29 0.42 -15.70 6.14
C THR A 29 -0.74 -16.12 7.04
N VAL A 30 -1.95 -16.22 6.47
CA VAL A 30 -3.17 -16.52 7.24
C VAL A 30 -3.38 -15.51 8.38
N THR A 31 -3.28 -14.23 8.03
CA THR A 31 -3.49 -13.10 8.95
C THR A 31 -4.56 -12.19 8.33
N PRO A 32 -5.86 -12.55 8.44
CA PRO A 32 -6.90 -11.86 7.68
C PRO A 32 -7.29 -10.49 8.25
N ASP A 33 -6.95 -10.18 9.49
CA ASP A 33 -7.39 -8.95 10.15
C ASP A 33 -6.48 -7.76 9.85
N ILE A 34 -5.28 -8.01 9.34
CA ILE A 34 -4.31 -6.96 9.05
C ILE A 34 -3.33 -7.44 7.96
N SER A 35 -2.94 -6.53 7.09
CA SER A 35 -1.77 -6.75 6.23
C SER A 35 -0.73 -5.67 6.48
N ILE A 36 0.53 -6.06 6.40
CA ILE A 36 1.69 -5.17 6.52
C ILE A 36 2.62 -5.50 5.37
N ALA A 37 2.87 -4.53 4.50
CA ALA A 37 3.73 -4.70 3.34
C ALA A 37 4.76 -3.60 3.23
N HIS A 38 5.97 -3.98 2.87
CA HIS A 38 7.02 -3.07 2.43
C HIS A 38 6.92 -2.92 0.93
N MET A 39 6.90 -1.69 0.43
CA MET A 39 6.69 -1.41 -0.98
C MET A 39 7.71 -0.40 -1.51
N VAL A 40 8.04 -0.56 -2.80
CA VAL A 40 8.83 0.44 -3.54
C VAL A 40 8.12 0.70 -4.85
N ALA A 41 7.65 1.93 -5.05
CA ALA A 41 7.07 2.38 -6.31
C ALA A 41 8.16 3.04 -7.15
N PRO A 42 8.37 2.60 -8.40
CA PRO A 42 9.38 3.20 -9.26
C PRO A 42 8.99 4.62 -9.70
N PRO A 43 9.93 5.40 -10.24
CA PRO A 43 9.60 6.68 -10.87
C PRO A 43 8.52 6.52 -11.96
N ASP A 44 7.66 7.52 -12.10
CA ASP A 44 6.58 7.57 -13.10
C ASP A 44 5.57 6.43 -12.97
N TRP A 45 5.47 5.83 -11.79
CA TRP A 45 4.49 4.80 -11.49
C TRP A 45 3.13 5.41 -11.13
N SER A 46 2.07 4.76 -11.57
CA SER A 46 0.71 5.05 -11.12
C SER A 46 -0.17 3.82 -11.25
N GLU A 47 -1.26 3.81 -10.51
CA GLU A 47 -2.29 2.78 -10.64
C GLU A 47 -3.67 3.43 -10.76
N PRO A 48 -4.70 2.66 -11.18
CA PRO A 48 -6.06 3.19 -11.28
C PRO A 48 -6.61 3.62 -9.92
N HIS A 49 -7.66 4.44 -9.94
CA HIS A 49 -8.41 4.73 -8.73
C HIS A 49 -9.00 3.46 -8.13
N GLN A 50 -9.16 3.46 -6.83
CA GLN A 50 -9.80 2.38 -6.09
C GLN A 50 -10.62 2.94 -4.92
N THR A 51 -11.60 2.16 -4.47
CA THR A 51 -12.44 2.52 -3.32
C THR A 51 -12.42 1.34 -2.34
N PRO A 52 -11.37 1.23 -1.52
CA PRO A 52 -11.18 0.06 -0.68
C PRO A 52 -12.18 -0.06 0.46
N GLU A 53 -12.45 -1.31 0.86
CA GLU A 53 -13.22 -1.64 2.06
C GLU A 53 -12.32 -1.91 3.27
N PHE A 54 -11.09 -1.40 3.25
CA PHE A 54 -10.17 -1.44 4.38
C PHE A 54 -9.65 -0.04 4.69
N ASP A 55 -9.30 0.18 5.96
CA ASP A 55 -8.52 1.35 6.34
C ASP A 55 -7.07 1.10 5.95
N GLU A 56 -6.40 2.10 5.42
CA GLU A 56 -4.99 1.96 5.04
C GLU A 56 -4.13 3.04 5.65
N PHE A 57 -3.07 2.61 6.35
CA PHE A 57 -2.01 3.49 6.82
C PHE A 57 -0.84 3.39 5.86
N THR A 58 -0.24 4.52 5.50
CA THR A 58 0.99 4.55 4.72
C THR A 58 2.03 5.39 5.44
N LEU A 59 3.22 4.83 5.63
CA LEU A 59 4.37 5.52 6.22
C LEU A 59 5.48 5.61 5.16
N ILE A 60 5.88 6.83 4.81
CA ILE A 60 6.92 7.05 3.79
C ILE A 60 8.30 6.91 4.44
N ILE A 61 9.12 6.01 3.90
CA ILE A 61 10.48 5.77 4.37
C ILE A 61 11.47 6.63 3.57
N SER A 62 11.30 6.70 2.23
CA SER A 62 12.13 7.54 1.37
C SER A 62 11.38 7.91 0.11
N GLY A 63 11.80 9.00 -0.54
CA GLY A 63 11.14 9.54 -1.71
C GLY A 63 9.85 10.27 -1.38
N LYS A 64 9.00 10.44 -2.39
CA LYS A 64 7.72 11.13 -2.28
C LYS A 64 6.62 10.29 -2.90
N LYS A 65 5.42 10.40 -2.37
CA LYS A 65 4.25 9.72 -2.92
C LYS A 65 3.10 10.70 -3.05
N HIS A 66 2.41 10.65 -4.19
CA HIS A 66 1.24 11.46 -4.48
C HIS A 66 -0.02 10.65 -4.22
N PHE A 67 -0.99 11.27 -3.56
CA PHE A 67 -2.29 10.70 -3.25
C PHE A 67 -3.37 11.63 -3.80
N GLU A 68 -4.31 11.07 -4.55
CA GLU A 68 -5.58 11.74 -4.84
C GLU A 68 -6.65 11.06 -4.00
N ILE A 69 -7.34 11.81 -3.14
CA ILE A 69 -8.32 11.25 -2.19
C ILE A 69 -9.57 12.11 -2.24
N ASP A 70 -10.66 11.57 -2.78
CA ASP A 70 -11.95 12.27 -2.88
C ASP A 70 -11.81 13.69 -3.45
N GLY A 71 -10.93 13.85 -4.45
CA GLY A 71 -10.66 15.13 -5.11
C GLY A 71 -9.55 15.96 -4.48
N ASP A 72 -9.06 15.60 -3.29
CA ASP A 72 -7.90 16.27 -2.68
C ASP A 72 -6.61 15.70 -3.24
N SER A 73 -5.60 16.56 -3.40
CA SER A 73 -4.26 16.16 -3.84
C SER A 73 -3.28 16.37 -2.69
N ILE A 74 -2.57 15.30 -2.30
CA ILE A 74 -1.65 15.30 -1.17
C ILE A 74 -0.34 14.69 -1.61
N ILE A 75 0.77 15.31 -1.24
CA ILE A 75 2.12 14.77 -1.44
C ILE A 75 2.75 14.55 -0.07
N LEU A 76 3.18 13.32 0.19
CA LEU A 76 3.92 12.98 1.40
C LEU A 76 5.36 12.63 1.06
N GLU A 77 6.25 12.90 2.02
CA GLU A 77 7.67 12.60 1.90
C GLU A 77 8.18 11.91 3.16
N LYS A 78 9.47 11.58 3.17
CA LYS A 78 10.14 10.83 4.24
C LYS A 78 9.68 11.25 5.63
N GLY A 79 9.28 10.28 6.44
CA GLY A 79 8.88 10.47 7.83
C GLY A 79 7.44 10.91 8.01
N GLN A 80 6.69 11.10 6.92
CA GLN A 80 5.28 11.45 6.98
C GLN A 80 4.40 10.23 6.78
N SER A 81 3.19 10.28 7.31
CA SER A 81 2.24 9.18 7.20
C SER A 81 0.83 9.69 7.03
N ILE A 82 -0.05 8.81 6.56
CA ILE A 82 -1.47 9.11 6.33
C ILE A 82 -2.31 7.90 6.71
N LEU A 83 -3.49 8.15 7.26
CA LEU A 83 -4.55 7.17 7.37
C LEU A 83 -5.65 7.54 6.36
N ILE A 84 -5.97 6.61 5.48
CA ILE A 84 -7.10 6.74 4.55
C ILE A 84 -8.16 5.75 4.99
N GLU A 85 -9.32 6.26 5.40
CA GLU A 85 -10.41 5.43 5.88
C GLU A 85 -11.13 4.73 4.72
N LYS A 86 -11.66 3.55 4.99
CA LYS A 86 -12.42 2.77 4.01
C LYS A 86 -13.55 3.61 3.40
N GLY A 87 -13.82 3.38 2.13
CA GLY A 87 -14.86 4.09 1.38
C GLY A 87 -14.36 5.33 0.66
N ALA A 88 -13.17 5.85 0.95
CA ALA A 88 -12.59 6.94 0.18
C ALA A 88 -12.15 6.44 -1.19
N ARG A 89 -12.37 7.25 -2.23
CA ARG A 89 -11.86 6.96 -3.56
C ARG A 89 -10.45 7.53 -3.67
N VAL A 90 -9.48 6.66 -3.87
CA VAL A 90 -8.06 7.02 -3.82
C VAL A 90 -7.32 6.57 -5.05
N ARG A 91 -6.33 7.36 -5.48
CA ARG A 91 -5.36 6.99 -6.50
C ARG A 91 -3.96 7.28 -5.98
N TYR A 92 -3.09 6.29 -6.10
CA TYR A 92 -1.68 6.39 -5.71
C TYR A 92 -0.82 6.59 -6.95
N SER A 93 0.22 7.42 -6.83
CA SER A 93 1.20 7.59 -7.91
C SER A 93 2.53 8.08 -7.37
N ASN A 94 3.56 7.86 -8.17
CA ASN A 94 4.88 8.44 -7.98
C ASN A 94 5.28 9.20 -9.25
N PRO A 95 4.83 10.46 -9.41
CA PRO A 95 5.17 11.25 -10.59
C PRO A 95 6.58 11.87 -10.51
N PHE A 96 7.36 11.49 -9.53
CA PHE A 96 8.69 12.04 -9.29
C PHE A 96 9.78 11.19 -9.92
N ARG A 97 11.04 11.66 -9.86
CA ARG A 97 12.18 11.02 -10.52
C ARG A 97 12.85 9.95 -9.67
N GLU A 98 12.54 9.88 -8.39
CA GLU A 98 13.12 8.92 -7.46
C GLU A 98 12.10 7.86 -7.08
N PRO A 99 12.54 6.63 -6.76
CA PRO A 99 11.65 5.63 -6.19
C PRO A 99 11.07 6.12 -4.86
N CYS A 100 9.88 5.65 -4.53
CA CYS A 100 9.25 5.88 -3.23
C CYS A 100 9.20 4.57 -2.46
N GLU A 101 9.84 4.54 -1.30
CA GLU A 101 9.81 3.40 -0.38
C GLU A 101 8.87 3.69 0.77
N TYR A 102 7.99 2.76 1.09
CA TYR A 102 6.98 2.96 2.12
C TYR A 102 6.49 1.64 2.72
N ILE A 103 5.86 1.75 3.88
CA ILE A 103 5.13 0.66 4.52
C ILE A 103 3.63 0.95 4.39
N ALA A 104 2.87 -0.04 3.96
CA ALA A 104 1.41 0.03 3.87
C ALA A 104 0.80 -0.99 4.83
N ILE A 105 -0.18 -0.54 5.62
CA ILE A 105 -0.89 -1.38 6.60
C ILE A 105 -2.38 -1.27 6.30
N CYS A 106 -3.03 -2.40 6.07
CA CYS A 106 -4.47 -2.45 5.78
C CYS A 106 -5.21 -3.24 6.87
N LEU A 107 -6.36 -2.73 7.28
CA LEU A 107 -7.27 -3.37 8.27
C LEU A 107 -8.70 -3.37 7.72
N PRO A 108 -9.29 -4.53 7.38
CA PRO A 108 -8.68 -5.87 7.33
C PRO A 108 -7.56 -5.98 6.29
N ALA A 109 -6.93 -7.14 6.23
CA ALA A 109 -5.83 -7.39 5.30
C ALA A 109 -6.22 -7.09 3.85
N PHE A 110 -5.28 -6.55 3.07
CA PHE A 110 -5.46 -6.32 1.65
C PHE A 110 -5.91 -7.59 0.95
N SER A 111 -6.93 -7.47 0.10
CA SER A 111 -7.32 -8.50 -0.86
C SER A 111 -7.90 -7.85 -2.11
N MET A 112 -7.83 -8.56 -3.24
CA MET A 112 -8.41 -8.06 -4.49
C MET A 112 -9.93 -7.94 -4.41
N ASP A 113 -10.57 -8.72 -3.56
CA ASP A 113 -12.03 -8.65 -3.36
C ASP A 113 -12.46 -7.35 -2.67
N LEU A 114 -11.58 -6.73 -1.90
CA LEU A 114 -11.90 -5.54 -1.11
C LEU A 114 -11.40 -4.23 -1.73
N VAL A 115 -10.51 -4.29 -2.71
CA VAL A 115 -9.85 -3.08 -3.22
C VAL A 115 -10.70 -2.27 -4.19
N HIS A 116 -11.58 -2.90 -4.94
CA HIS A 116 -12.49 -2.26 -5.92
C HIS A 116 -11.74 -1.32 -6.87
N ARG A 117 -10.70 -1.85 -7.53
CA ARG A 117 -9.88 -1.08 -8.45
C ARG A 117 -10.61 -0.84 -9.76
N GLU A 118 -10.62 0.42 -10.20
CA GLU A 118 -11.21 0.83 -11.48
C GLU A 118 -10.25 0.51 -12.63
N SER A 119 -10.73 0.68 -13.86
CA SER A 119 -9.88 0.65 -15.05
C SER A 119 -9.16 1.99 -15.21
N PHE A 120 -8.03 1.97 -15.89
CA PHE A 120 -7.42 3.21 -16.34
C PHE A 120 -8.29 3.91 -17.36
#